data_6750875e9cd47366846db8a3b5ecc403
#
_entry.id   6750875e9cd47366846db8a3b5ecc403
#
_cell.length_a   1.000
_cell.length_b   1.000
_cell.length_c   1.000
_cell.angle_alpha   90.00
_cell.angle_beta   90.00
_cell.angle_gamma   90.00
#
_symmetry.space_group_name_H-M   'P 1'
#
loop_
_entity.id
_entity.type
_entity.pdbx_description
1 polymer ?
#
loop_
_entity_poly.entity_id
_entity_poly.type
_entity_poly.pdbx_seq_one_letter_code
_entity_poly.pdbx_strand_id
1 'polypeptide(L)'
;MLSYFPRFWAEPTEQPAPMLKAWFTRRDSDQLERATGIEPAFSAWEADVLPLNYARAATHRTVNVASCRQVGSPSSQPTRLTPGSIVAVVMVLSDRSIKEAIAQGRIVIDPLGDECIQPSSVDLHIDQLFRVFRNHSQRVIDVREAQEDLTELIDVGPDEPMILHPGEFLLGSTVERVALPDDLVARLEGKSSLGRLGLLIHSTAGFVDAGWDGHLTLELSNVANLPITLYPGMKIGQISFFEMTTPADRPYGASGLGSKYRGQRGPTPSRYSENFKNK
;
A
#
# COMPACT_ATOMS: atom_id res chain seq x y z
N MET A 1 -37.35 51.03 2.01
CA MET A 1 -38.00 50.80 3.29
C MET A 1 -37.17 49.76 4.04
N LEU A 2 -36.63 50.25 5.11
CA LEU A 2 -35.75 49.68 6.12
C LEU A 2 -36.43 48.58 6.97
N SER A 3 -35.59 47.82 7.63
CA SER A 3 -35.73 47.12 8.92
C SER A 3 -36.05 45.63 8.82
N TYR A 4 -35.48 44.71 9.52
CA TYR A 4 -34.79 44.69 10.83
C TYR A 4 -34.04 43.35 10.98
N PHE A 5 -32.76 43.37 11.35
CA PHE A 5 -32.02 42.28 11.99
C PHE A 5 -32.19 42.40 13.50
N PRO A 6 -32.25 41.31 14.26
CA PRO A 6 -31.66 41.31 15.58
C PRO A 6 -30.50 40.29 15.67
N ARG A 7 -29.37 40.84 16.12
CA ARG A 7 -28.26 40.08 16.69
C ARG A 7 -28.66 39.51 18.04
N PHE A 8 -28.42 38.23 18.26
CA PHE A 8 -28.24 37.70 19.62
C PHE A 8 -26.92 36.98 19.71
N TRP A 9 -25.98 37.64 20.33
CA TRP A 9 -24.81 37.04 20.98
C TRP A 9 -25.23 36.71 22.39
N ALA A 10 -25.16 35.44 22.79
CA ALA A 10 -25.17 35.00 24.17
C ALA A 10 -23.85 34.26 24.40
N GLU A 11 -23.04 34.74 25.31
CA GLU A 11 -21.85 34.08 25.80
C GLU A 11 -22.22 32.82 26.60
N PRO A 12 -21.48 31.71 26.44
CA PRO A 12 -21.63 30.55 27.32
C PRO A 12 -20.76 30.71 28.55
N THR A 13 -21.34 31.05 29.67
CA THR A 13 -20.78 30.81 30.98
C THR A 13 -21.27 29.49 31.50
N GLU A 14 -20.50 28.42 31.33
CA GLU A 14 -20.54 27.24 32.17
C GLU A 14 -19.25 26.48 32.11
N GLN A 15 -18.60 26.35 33.27
CA GLN A 15 -17.38 25.58 33.48
C GLN A 15 -17.69 24.08 33.32
N PRO A 16 -16.82 23.28 32.70
CA PRO A 16 -17.01 21.84 32.63
C PRO A 16 -16.77 21.21 34.00
N ALA A 17 -17.71 20.35 34.38
CA ALA A 17 -17.61 19.50 35.57
C ALA A 17 -16.34 18.62 35.54
N PRO A 18 -15.75 18.28 36.70
CA PRO A 18 -14.51 17.51 36.74
C PRO A 18 -14.76 16.08 36.26
N MET A 19 -14.05 15.66 35.22
CA MET A 19 -13.96 14.25 34.81
C MET A 19 -13.46 13.43 35.99
N LEU A 20 -14.26 12.49 36.45
CA LEU A 20 -13.85 11.40 37.31
C LEU A 20 -12.81 10.57 36.54
N LYS A 21 -11.52 10.72 36.89
CA LYS A 21 -10.47 9.75 36.57
C LYS A 21 -10.75 8.50 37.42
N ALA A 22 -11.40 7.51 36.83
CA ALA A 22 -11.45 6.18 37.40
C ALA A 22 -10.03 5.61 37.38
N TRP A 23 -9.37 5.59 38.53
CA TRP A 23 -8.14 4.85 38.75
C TRP A 23 -8.53 3.38 38.96
N PHE A 24 -8.35 2.57 37.91
CA PHE A 24 -8.26 1.13 38.07
C PHE A 24 -6.90 0.85 38.73
N THR A 25 -6.92 0.45 39.98
CA THR A 25 -5.73 0.01 40.69
C THR A 25 -5.54 -1.48 40.47
N ARG A 26 -4.27 -1.92 40.44
CA ARG A 26 -3.82 -3.32 40.26
C ARG A 26 -4.50 -4.31 41.19
N ARG A 27 -5.24 -3.84 42.20
CA ARG A 27 -5.97 -4.66 43.19
C ARG A 27 -7.32 -5.20 42.62
N ASP A 28 -7.85 -4.59 41.58
CA ASP A 28 -9.18 -4.98 41.06
C ASP A 28 -9.07 -6.14 40.06
N SER A 29 -7.90 -6.30 39.39
CA SER A 29 -7.62 -7.44 38.52
C SER A 29 -7.48 -8.76 39.29
N ASP A 30 -6.82 -8.72 40.45
CA ASP A 30 -6.59 -9.91 41.27
C ASP A 30 -7.87 -10.43 41.94
N GLN A 31 -8.89 -9.59 42.12
CA GLN A 31 -10.20 -10.03 42.60
C GLN A 31 -11.07 -10.69 41.55
N LEU A 32 -10.97 -10.25 40.27
CA LEU A 32 -11.69 -10.86 39.17
C LEU A 32 -11.16 -12.26 38.84
N GLU A 33 -9.84 -12.46 38.93
CA GLU A 33 -9.17 -13.71 38.66
C GLU A 33 -9.57 -14.82 39.65
N ARG A 34 -9.81 -14.44 40.92
CA ARG A 34 -10.29 -15.37 41.96
C ARG A 34 -11.77 -15.76 41.83
N ALA A 35 -12.56 -14.93 41.14
CA ALA A 35 -14.00 -15.15 41.02
C ALA A 35 -14.38 -15.97 39.79
N THR A 36 -13.56 -15.96 38.74
CA THR A 36 -13.93 -16.55 37.42
C THR A 36 -13.07 -17.74 37.02
N GLY A 37 -11.87 -17.93 37.63
CA GLY A 37 -10.96 -19.02 37.26
C GLY A 37 -10.44 -18.95 35.82
N ILE A 38 -10.58 -17.80 35.18
CA ILE A 38 -10.09 -17.57 33.80
C ILE A 38 -8.85 -16.70 33.93
N GLU A 39 -7.68 -17.26 33.63
CA GLU A 39 -6.47 -16.47 33.49
C GLU A 39 -6.67 -15.47 32.34
N PRO A 40 -6.40 -14.17 32.57
CA PRO A 40 -6.43 -13.20 31.49
C PRO A 40 -5.31 -13.52 30.50
N ALA A 41 -5.69 -13.75 29.25
CA ALA A 41 -4.78 -14.00 28.12
C ALA A 41 -3.94 -12.76 27.75
N PHE A 42 -3.54 -11.95 28.74
CA PHE A 42 -2.79 -10.70 28.55
C PHE A 42 -1.27 -10.85 28.67
N SER A 43 -0.76 -12.01 29.07
CA SER A 43 0.68 -12.23 29.18
C SER A 43 1.41 -12.60 27.89
N ALA A 44 0.68 -12.81 26.77
CA ALA A 44 1.27 -13.19 25.49
C ALA A 44 1.50 -12.03 24.50
N TRP A 45 1.10 -10.81 24.85
CA TRP A 45 1.21 -9.65 23.94
C TRP A 45 2.41 -8.73 24.18
N GLU A 46 3.13 -8.94 25.27
CA GLU A 46 4.32 -8.12 25.58
C GLU A 46 5.64 -8.66 25.03
N ALA A 47 5.67 -9.85 24.43
CA ALA A 47 6.94 -10.50 24.13
C ALA A 47 7.45 -10.41 22.69
N ASP A 48 6.66 -10.04 21.67
CA ASP A 48 7.11 -10.14 20.27
C ASP A 48 6.70 -9.00 19.33
N VAL A 49 6.52 -7.78 19.83
CA VAL A 49 6.72 -6.63 18.97
C VAL A 49 8.23 -6.34 18.97
N LEU A 50 8.97 -7.12 18.20
CA LEU A 50 10.33 -6.74 17.84
C LEU A 50 10.24 -5.39 17.10
N PRO A 51 10.83 -4.31 17.63
CA PRO A 51 11.10 -3.15 16.82
C PRO A 51 11.97 -3.65 15.68
N LEU A 52 11.65 -3.30 14.45
CA LEU A 52 12.56 -3.35 13.33
C LEU A 52 13.74 -2.41 13.64
N ASN A 53 14.56 -2.81 14.60
CA ASN A 53 15.88 -2.29 14.77
C ASN A 53 16.68 -2.78 13.57
N TYR A 54 16.86 -1.90 12.61
CA TYR A 54 18.00 -1.94 11.74
C TYR A 54 19.22 -2.18 12.61
N ALA A 55 19.64 -3.42 12.71
CA ALA A 55 20.93 -3.77 13.30
C ALA A 55 21.99 -3.15 12.40
N ARG A 56 22.41 -1.97 12.77
CA ARG A 56 23.64 -1.34 12.31
C ARG A 56 24.76 -2.27 12.76
N ALA A 57 25.16 -3.19 11.91
CA ALA A 57 26.47 -3.83 12.02
C ALA A 57 27.52 -2.74 11.79
N ALA A 58 27.83 -2.01 12.86
CA ALA A 58 28.94 -1.11 12.91
C ALA A 58 30.20 -1.98 13.11
N THR A 59 30.73 -2.50 12.04
CA THR A 59 32.16 -2.82 11.99
C THR A 59 32.89 -1.48 11.89
N HIS A 60 33.31 -0.98 13.04
CA HIS A 60 34.30 0.08 13.16
C HIS A 60 35.59 -0.39 12.47
N ARG A 61 35.73 -0.09 11.17
CA ARG A 61 37.03 0.11 10.59
C ARG A 61 37.35 1.59 10.78
N THR A 62 38.21 1.86 11.77
CA THR A 62 38.88 3.13 11.95
C THR A 62 39.70 3.41 10.68
N VAL A 63 39.15 4.24 9.80
CA VAL A 63 39.96 4.80 8.71
C VAL A 63 40.71 5.96 9.31
N ASN A 64 42.02 5.76 9.49
CA ASN A 64 42.97 6.73 9.96
C ASN A 64 43.09 7.87 8.92
N VAL A 65 42.46 9.01 9.16
CA VAL A 65 42.54 10.21 8.34
C VAL A 65 43.82 10.98 8.76
N ALA A 66 44.96 10.45 8.43
CA ALA A 66 46.23 11.15 8.54
C ALA A 66 47.08 10.82 7.33
N SER A 67 46.87 11.53 6.24
CA SER A 67 47.84 12.01 5.26
C SER A 67 47.14 12.40 3.94
N CYS A 68 46.49 13.54 3.98
CA CYS A 68 46.18 14.24 2.74
C CYS A 68 47.15 15.41 2.65
N ARG A 69 48.33 15.18 2.13
CA ARG A 69 49.24 16.24 1.67
C ARG A 69 49.55 16.03 0.20
N GLN A 70 49.31 17.12 -0.47
CA GLN A 70 49.79 17.56 -1.78
C GLN A 70 49.02 17.16 -3.02
N VAL A 71 48.34 18.19 -3.43
CA VAL A 71 47.76 18.53 -4.70
C VAL A 71 48.82 18.38 -5.81
N GLY A 72 48.63 17.39 -6.64
CA GLY A 72 49.18 17.33 -7.99
C GLY A 72 48.09 17.74 -8.97
N SER A 73 48.40 18.66 -9.86
CA SER A 73 47.53 19.18 -10.91
C SER A 73 46.83 18.06 -11.71
N PRO A 74 45.58 18.26 -12.15
CA PRO A 74 44.83 17.24 -12.87
C PRO A 74 45.33 17.11 -14.31
N SER A 75 46.04 16.05 -14.61
CA SER A 75 46.16 15.57 -15.98
C SER A 75 44.84 14.81 -16.28
N SER A 76 43.98 15.47 -17.02
CA SER A 76 42.72 14.91 -17.51
C SER A 76 42.96 13.84 -18.54
N GLN A 77 43.15 12.59 -18.11
CA GLN A 77 42.90 11.45 -18.98
C GLN A 77 41.50 10.90 -18.69
N PRO A 78 40.65 10.74 -19.70
CA PRO A 78 39.37 10.10 -19.51
C PRO A 78 39.64 8.64 -19.10
N THR A 79 39.09 8.25 -17.96
CA THR A 79 39.08 6.87 -17.48
C THR A 79 38.42 6.01 -18.57
N ARG A 80 39.23 5.24 -19.32
CA ARG A 80 38.73 4.24 -20.26
C ARG A 80 37.98 3.19 -19.42
N LEU A 81 36.65 3.18 -19.51
CA LEU A 81 35.85 2.07 -19.03
C LEU A 81 36.28 0.83 -19.81
N THR A 82 36.78 -0.18 -19.12
CA THR A 82 37.07 -1.48 -19.72
C THR A 82 35.78 -2.08 -20.28
N PRO A 83 35.77 -2.63 -21.52
CA PRO A 83 34.62 -3.35 -22.05
C PRO A 83 34.37 -4.57 -21.17
N GLY A 84 33.26 -4.54 -20.41
CA GLY A 84 32.86 -5.65 -19.54
C GLY A 84 32.29 -5.27 -18.19
N SER A 85 32.39 -4.01 -17.77
CA SER A 85 31.69 -3.56 -16.54
C SER A 85 30.25 -3.21 -16.88
N ILE A 86 29.34 -4.19 -16.79
CA ILE A 86 27.91 -3.93 -16.78
C ILE A 86 27.59 -3.30 -15.41
N VAL A 87 27.53 -1.98 -15.36
CA VAL A 87 26.92 -1.28 -14.24
C VAL A 87 25.41 -1.46 -14.46
N ALA A 88 24.80 -2.39 -13.77
CA ALA A 88 23.34 -2.49 -13.74
C ALA A 88 22.80 -1.23 -13.06
N VAL A 89 22.39 -0.25 -13.83
CA VAL A 89 21.69 0.93 -13.35
C VAL A 89 20.22 0.55 -13.27
N VAL A 90 19.68 0.44 -12.07
CA VAL A 90 18.24 0.35 -11.90
C VAL A 90 17.66 1.70 -12.30
N MET A 91 16.92 1.75 -13.40
CA MET A 91 16.35 3.00 -13.93
C MET A 91 14.86 3.06 -13.62
N VAL A 92 14.48 4.07 -12.82
CA VAL A 92 13.10 4.47 -12.65
C VAL A 92 12.73 5.42 -13.77
N LEU A 93 11.58 5.24 -14.43
CA LEU A 93 11.16 6.14 -15.48
C LEU A 93 10.76 7.50 -14.89
N SER A 94 11.29 8.58 -15.47
CA SER A 94 10.85 9.93 -15.20
C SER A 94 9.49 10.22 -15.87
N ASP A 95 8.85 11.33 -15.50
CA ASP A 95 7.61 11.79 -16.13
C ASP A 95 7.71 11.91 -17.64
N ARG A 96 8.86 12.34 -18.18
CA ARG A 96 9.11 12.40 -19.63
C ARG A 96 9.10 11.00 -20.23
N SER A 97 9.87 10.07 -19.68
CA SER A 97 9.94 8.70 -20.16
C SER A 97 8.61 7.97 -20.04
N ILE A 98 7.84 8.24 -18.98
CA ILE A 98 6.48 7.72 -18.80
C ILE A 98 5.56 8.22 -19.93
N LYS A 99 5.57 9.53 -20.22
CA LYS A 99 4.77 10.13 -21.31
C LYS A 99 5.14 9.54 -22.67
N GLU A 100 6.43 9.38 -22.93
CA GLU A 100 6.94 8.77 -24.17
C GLU A 100 6.51 7.30 -24.29
N ALA A 101 6.63 6.51 -23.23
CA ALA A 101 6.23 5.11 -23.20
C ALA A 101 4.71 4.94 -23.40
N ILE A 102 3.89 5.82 -22.82
CA ILE A 102 2.43 5.84 -23.04
C ILE A 102 2.09 6.23 -24.48
N ALA A 103 2.72 7.28 -25.00
CA ALA A 103 2.50 7.72 -26.38
C ALA A 103 2.88 6.65 -27.42
N GLN A 104 3.86 5.81 -27.11
CA GLN A 104 4.28 4.66 -27.93
C GLN A 104 3.41 3.42 -27.70
N GLY A 105 2.46 3.45 -26.77
CA GLY A 105 1.63 2.30 -26.41
C GLY A 105 2.38 1.19 -25.65
N ARG A 106 3.59 1.44 -25.14
CA ARG A 106 4.35 0.49 -24.33
C ARG A 106 3.75 0.35 -22.93
N ILE A 107 3.32 1.45 -22.35
CA ILE A 107 2.56 1.48 -21.09
C ILE A 107 1.14 1.91 -21.44
N VAL A 108 0.16 1.17 -20.93
CA VAL A 108 -1.25 1.56 -21.04
C VAL A 108 -1.77 1.86 -19.63
N ILE A 109 -2.37 3.03 -19.47
CA ILE A 109 -3.15 3.42 -18.29
C ILE A 109 -4.43 4.02 -18.82
N ASP A 110 -5.56 3.37 -18.55
CA ASP A 110 -6.85 3.73 -19.12
C ASP A 110 -7.98 3.64 -18.09
N PRO A 111 -8.65 4.77 -17.78
CA PRO A 111 -8.41 6.14 -18.28
C PRO A 111 -7.15 6.78 -17.67
N LEU A 112 -6.50 7.66 -18.42
CA LEU A 112 -5.39 8.47 -17.91
C LEU A 112 -5.87 9.91 -17.72
N GLY A 113 -5.87 10.39 -16.47
CA GLY A 113 -6.17 11.78 -16.16
C GLY A 113 -4.99 12.73 -16.46
N ASP A 114 -5.30 13.96 -16.89
CA ASP A 114 -4.30 14.95 -17.33
C ASP A 114 -3.25 15.28 -16.24
N GLU A 115 -3.65 15.28 -14.95
CA GLU A 115 -2.80 15.63 -13.81
C GLU A 115 -2.30 14.41 -13.03
N CYS A 116 -2.38 13.21 -13.59
CA CYS A 116 -1.98 12.00 -12.88
C CYS A 116 -0.49 11.71 -12.99
N ILE A 117 0.20 12.20 -14.04
CA ILE A 117 1.64 11.96 -14.22
C ILE A 117 2.43 12.83 -13.25
N GLN A 118 3.16 12.18 -12.36
CA GLN A 118 4.04 12.75 -11.34
C GLN A 118 5.51 12.60 -11.78
N PRO A 119 6.51 13.21 -11.12
CA PRO A 119 7.92 13.19 -11.56
C PRO A 119 8.50 11.79 -11.84
N SER A 120 8.01 10.73 -11.18
CA SER A 120 8.51 9.35 -11.33
C SER A 120 7.41 8.29 -11.16
N SER A 121 6.14 8.68 -11.28
CA SER A 121 5.00 7.78 -11.10
C SER A 121 3.75 8.32 -11.78
N VAL A 122 2.69 7.52 -11.79
CA VAL A 122 1.34 7.94 -12.18
C VAL A 122 0.39 7.68 -11.03
N ASP A 123 -0.44 8.68 -10.69
CA ASP A 123 -1.50 8.55 -9.69
C ASP A 123 -2.61 7.64 -10.22
N LEU A 124 -3.13 6.79 -9.33
CA LEU A 124 -4.24 5.88 -9.60
C LEU A 124 -5.41 6.18 -8.67
N HIS A 125 -6.62 5.93 -9.14
CA HIS A 125 -7.86 6.22 -8.44
C HIS A 125 -8.55 4.93 -7.99
N ILE A 126 -9.27 5.00 -6.86
CA ILE A 126 -10.05 3.88 -6.36
C ILE A 126 -11.41 3.81 -7.07
N ASP A 127 -11.80 2.60 -7.44
CA ASP A 127 -13.13 2.31 -8.00
C ASP A 127 -14.21 2.29 -6.91
N GLN A 128 -15.49 2.29 -7.32
CA GLN A 128 -16.67 2.19 -6.43
C GLN A 128 -16.94 0.77 -5.92
N LEU A 129 -16.28 -0.23 -6.50
CA LEU A 129 -16.46 -1.63 -6.14
C LEU A 129 -15.49 -2.05 -5.03
N PHE A 130 -16.03 -2.65 -3.98
CA PHE A 130 -15.26 -3.17 -2.85
C PHE A 130 -15.66 -4.61 -2.52
N ARG A 131 -14.73 -5.40 -1.96
CA ARG A 131 -15.04 -6.69 -1.34
C ARG A 131 -14.78 -6.64 0.15
N VAL A 132 -15.83 -6.87 0.91
CA VAL A 132 -15.81 -6.90 2.37
C VAL A 132 -15.76 -8.36 2.84
N PHE A 133 -14.95 -8.63 3.87
CA PHE A 133 -14.81 -9.97 4.43
C PHE A 133 -16.00 -10.33 5.33
N ARG A 134 -16.55 -11.53 5.14
CA ARG A 134 -17.61 -12.11 5.96
C ARG A 134 -17.02 -12.84 7.17
N ASN A 135 -16.53 -12.10 8.16
CA ASN A 135 -15.81 -12.64 9.32
C ASN A 135 -16.63 -13.62 10.19
N HIS A 136 -17.95 -13.67 10.01
CA HIS A 136 -18.85 -14.55 10.76
C HIS A 136 -19.14 -15.89 10.05
N SER A 137 -18.77 -16.03 8.79
CA SER A 137 -19.09 -17.22 7.98
C SER A 137 -18.11 -18.36 8.17
N GLN A 138 -16.86 -18.08 8.54
CA GLN A 138 -15.81 -19.06 8.67
C GLN A 138 -14.96 -18.83 9.93
N ARG A 139 -14.48 -19.91 10.52
CA ARG A 139 -13.60 -19.86 11.73
C ARG A 139 -12.14 -19.72 11.37
N VAL A 140 -11.75 -20.14 10.17
CA VAL A 140 -10.35 -20.17 9.68
C VAL A 140 -10.36 -20.06 8.16
N ILE A 141 -9.36 -19.40 7.61
CA ILE A 141 -9.12 -19.36 6.17
C ILE A 141 -8.13 -20.49 5.85
N ASP A 142 -8.61 -21.62 5.26
CA ASP A 142 -7.72 -22.63 4.71
C ASP A 142 -7.34 -22.24 3.28
N VAL A 143 -6.08 -21.87 3.08
CA VAL A 143 -5.57 -21.39 1.78
C VAL A 143 -5.59 -22.46 0.66
N ARG A 144 -5.82 -23.72 0.99
CA ARG A 144 -5.95 -24.82 0.03
C ARG A 144 -7.35 -24.90 -0.57
N GLU A 145 -8.34 -24.34 0.10
CA GLU A 145 -9.74 -24.37 -0.31
C GLU A 145 -10.11 -23.11 -1.09
N ALA A 146 -11.04 -23.25 -2.03
CA ALA A 146 -11.63 -22.08 -2.69
C ALA A 146 -12.47 -21.29 -1.69
N GLN A 147 -12.27 -19.98 -1.65
CA GLN A 147 -12.88 -19.08 -0.67
C GLN A 147 -14.01 -18.25 -1.31
N GLU A 148 -14.99 -18.94 -1.95
CA GLU A 148 -16.04 -18.27 -2.73
C GLU A 148 -16.93 -17.38 -1.86
N ASP A 149 -17.23 -17.81 -0.63
CA ASP A 149 -18.13 -17.11 0.31
C ASP A 149 -17.39 -16.24 1.33
N LEU A 150 -16.05 -16.12 1.23
CA LEU A 150 -15.25 -15.38 2.20
C LEU A 150 -15.48 -13.85 2.10
N THR A 151 -15.78 -13.37 0.90
CA THR A 151 -15.97 -11.94 0.64
C THR A 151 -17.27 -11.67 -0.10
N GLU A 152 -17.86 -10.51 0.18
CA GLU A 152 -19.03 -9.96 -0.51
C GLU A 152 -18.64 -8.76 -1.35
N LEU A 153 -19.14 -8.69 -2.59
CA LEU A 153 -18.96 -7.53 -3.45
C LEU A 153 -20.01 -6.48 -3.09
N ILE A 154 -19.52 -5.28 -2.80
CA ILE A 154 -20.35 -4.11 -2.50
C ILE A 154 -20.06 -3.04 -3.55
N ASP A 155 -21.12 -2.48 -4.13
CA ASP A 155 -21.09 -1.27 -4.97
C ASP A 155 -21.62 -0.12 -4.13
N VAL A 156 -20.74 0.83 -3.78
CA VAL A 156 -21.15 2.01 -2.99
C VAL A 156 -21.75 3.11 -3.85
N GLY A 157 -21.67 2.97 -5.18
CA GLY A 157 -22.03 4.05 -6.09
C GLY A 157 -21.02 5.20 -6.10
N PRO A 158 -21.18 6.15 -7.02
CA PRO A 158 -20.15 7.19 -7.26
C PRO A 158 -20.10 8.27 -6.17
N ASP A 159 -21.18 8.50 -5.44
CA ASP A 159 -21.32 9.63 -4.52
C ASP A 159 -21.27 9.24 -3.04
N GLU A 160 -21.24 7.95 -2.73
CA GLU A 160 -21.20 7.46 -1.36
C GLU A 160 -19.82 6.91 -0.98
N PRO A 161 -19.29 7.20 0.22
CA PRO A 161 -18.01 6.67 0.64
C PRO A 161 -18.12 5.24 1.17
N MET A 162 -17.09 4.42 0.93
CA MET A 162 -16.80 3.25 1.73
C MET A 162 -16.16 3.69 3.04
N ILE A 163 -16.69 3.21 4.17
CA ILE A 163 -16.13 3.47 5.51
C ILE A 163 -15.28 2.27 5.93
N LEU A 164 -13.99 2.51 6.14
CA LEU A 164 -13.03 1.50 6.59
C LEU A 164 -12.74 1.71 8.09
N HIS A 165 -13.26 0.83 8.95
CA HIS A 165 -13.09 0.93 10.39
C HIS A 165 -11.68 0.50 10.83
N PRO A 166 -11.23 0.93 12.05
CA PRO A 166 -9.95 0.50 12.62
C PRO A 166 -9.79 -1.03 12.64
N GLY A 167 -8.67 -1.52 12.13
CA GLY A 167 -8.37 -2.95 12.06
C GLY A 167 -9.13 -3.74 10.98
N GLU A 168 -9.98 -3.10 10.20
CA GLU A 168 -10.62 -3.73 9.05
C GLU A 168 -9.67 -3.89 7.87
N PHE A 169 -9.96 -4.93 7.09
CA PHE A 169 -9.30 -5.23 5.83
C PHE A 169 -10.36 -5.52 4.75
N LEU A 170 -10.22 -4.88 3.60
CA LEU A 170 -11.10 -5.10 2.45
C LEU A 170 -10.31 -5.01 1.14
N LEU A 171 -10.90 -5.51 0.06
CA LEU A 171 -10.31 -5.38 -1.27
C LEU A 171 -11.04 -4.27 -2.04
N GLY A 172 -10.25 -3.40 -2.65
CA GLY A 172 -10.67 -2.45 -3.66
C GLY A 172 -10.02 -2.75 -5.00
N SER A 173 -10.25 -1.91 -5.99
CA SER A 173 -9.54 -1.95 -7.27
C SER A 173 -9.25 -0.55 -7.78
N THR A 174 -8.31 -0.46 -8.71
CA THR A 174 -8.09 0.78 -9.45
C THR A 174 -9.18 0.99 -10.49
N VAL A 175 -9.55 2.26 -10.73
CA VAL A 175 -10.36 2.66 -11.88
C VAL A 175 -9.61 2.37 -13.17
N GLU A 176 -8.29 2.58 -13.14
CA GLU A 176 -7.45 2.43 -14.32
C GLU A 176 -7.10 0.97 -14.58
N ARG A 177 -7.23 0.59 -15.85
CA ARG A 177 -6.54 -0.58 -16.39
C ARG A 177 -5.08 -0.22 -16.64
N VAL A 178 -4.17 -1.06 -16.18
CA VAL A 178 -2.73 -0.95 -16.40
C VAL A 178 -2.27 -2.11 -17.27
N ALA A 179 -1.50 -1.82 -18.34
CA ALA A 179 -0.83 -2.86 -19.10
C ALA A 179 0.65 -2.52 -19.33
N LEU A 180 1.50 -3.53 -19.18
CA LEU A 180 2.95 -3.42 -19.27
C LEU A 180 3.48 -4.33 -20.38
N PRO A 181 4.57 -3.93 -21.07
CA PRO A 181 5.33 -4.79 -21.96
C PRO A 181 6.11 -5.86 -21.17
N ASP A 182 6.86 -6.67 -21.87
CA ASP A 182 7.67 -7.75 -21.30
C ASP A 182 9.04 -7.30 -20.75
N ASP A 183 9.41 -6.03 -20.96
CA ASP A 183 10.67 -5.42 -20.53
C ASP A 183 10.54 -4.34 -19.45
N LEU A 184 9.30 -4.08 -18.98
CA LEU A 184 9.02 -3.16 -17.88
C LEU A 184 8.29 -3.89 -16.76
N VAL A 185 8.67 -3.56 -15.51
CA VAL A 185 7.91 -3.88 -14.32
C VAL A 185 7.44 -2.60 -13.65
N ALA A 186 6.40 -2.70 -12.85
CA ALA A 186 5.93 -1.56 -12.09
C ALA A 186 5.81 -1.88 -10.60
N ARG A 187 5.71 -0.83 -9.79
CA ARG A 187 5.50 -0.92 -8.37
C ARG A 187 4.38 0.01 -7.94
N LEU A 188 3.38 -0.58 -7.31
CA LEU A 188 2.28 0.12 -6.68
C LEU A 188 2.70 0.59 -5.29
N GLU A 189 2.48 1.86 -4.99
CA GLU A 189 2.75 2.47 -3.69
C GLU A 189 1.56 3.32 -3.24
N GLY A 190 1.38 3.44 -1.92
CA GLY A 190 0.36 4.32 -1.35
C GLY A 190 0.71 5.80 -1.50
N LYS A 191 -0.29 6.66 -1.42
CA LYS A 191 -0.10 8.11 -1.29
C LYS A 191 0.36 8.43 0.12
N SER A 192 1.50 9.13 0.28
CA SER A 192 2.06 9.46 1.58
C SER A 192 1.11 10.26 2.49
N SER A 193 0.22 11.07 1.89
CA SER A 193 -0.81 11.81 2.63
C SER A 193 -1.85 10.89 3.27
N LEU A 194 -2.24 9.80 2.59
CA LEU A 194 -3.18 8.79 3.12
C LEU A 194 -2.48 7.84 4.11
N GLY A 195 -1.23 7.48 3.84
CA GLY A 195 -0.42 6.69 4.77
C GLY A 195 -0.24 7.37 6.14
N ARG A 196 -0.15 8.72 6.17
CA ARG A 196 -0.10 9.50 7.43
C ARG A 196 -1.43 9.50 8.19
N LEU A 197 -2.53 9.13 7.55
CA LEU A 197 -3.83 8.93 8.20
C LEU A 197 -4.02 7.47 8.65
N GLY A 198 -3.06 6.58 8.35
CA GLY A 198 -3.12 5.17 8.71
C GLY A 198 -3.75 4.27 7.65
N LEU A 199 -3.90 4.75 6.41
CA LEU A 199 -4.38 3.93 5.31
C LEU A 199 -3.22 3.18 4.64
N LEU A 200 -3.31 1.86 4.58
CA LEU A 200 -2.49 1.01 3.74
C LEU A 200 -3.31 0.60 2.52
N ILE A 201 -2.68 0.54 1.34
CA ILE A 201 -3.37 0.15 0.09
C ILE A 201 -2.89 -1.19 -0.49
N HIS A 202 -1.78 -1.71 0.03
CA HIS A 202 -1.29 -3.07 -0.15
C HIS A 202 -0.47 -3.47 1.08
N SER A 203 -0.48 -4.76 1.41
CA SER A 203 0.30 -5.26 2.55
C SER A 203 1.70 -5.70 2.12
N THR A 204 1.80 -6.50 1.07
CA THR A 204 3.08 -7.11 0.64
C THR A 204 3.27 -7.16 -0.88
N ALA A 205 2.20 -7.11 -1.67
CA ALA A 205 2.22 -7.40 -3.10
C ALA A 205 2.13 -6.12 -3.95
N GLY A 206 3.12 -5.23 -3.79
CA GLY A 206 3.20 -3.99 -4.58
C GLY A 206 3.84 -4.15 -5.97
N PHE A 207 4.38 -5.33 -6.30
CA PHE A 207 5.06 -5.57 -7.58
C PHE A 207 4.06 -5.94 -8.68
N VAL A 208 4.18 -5.30 -9.85
CA VAL A 208 3.37 -5.58 -11.05
C VAL A 208 4.32 -6.10 -12.11
N ASP A 209 4.20 -7.38 -12.42
CA ASP A 209 5.11 -8.09 -13.31
C ASP A 209 5.03 -7.62 -14.76
N ALA A 210 6.12 -7.79 -15.51
CA ALA A 210 6.18 -7.61 -16.94
C ALA A 210 5.14 -8.48 -17.67
N GLY A 211 4.41 -7.90 -18.62
CA GLY A 211 3.30 -8.56 -19.32
C GLY A 211 1.97 -8.50 -18.58
N TRP A 212 1.90 -7.80 -17.45
CA TRP A 212 0.62 -7.53 -16.78
C TRP A 212 -0.36 -6.81 -17.70
N ASP A 213 -1.64 -7.12 -17.53
CA ASP A 213 -2.77 -6.44 -18.16
C ASP A 213 -4.02 -6.63 -17.29
N GLY A 214 -4.59 -5.55 -16.79
CA GLY A 214 -5.80 -5.56 -15.96
C GLY A 214 -5.87 -4.41 -14.96
N HIS A 215 -6.93 -4.38 -14.18
CA HIS A 215 -7.07 -3.48 -13.02
C HIS A 215 -6.26 -4.04 -11.85
N LEU A 216 -5.72 -3.17 -11.01
CA LEU A 216 -4.98 -3.61 -9.82
C LEU A 216 -5.94 -3.80 -8.65
N THR A 217 -5.89 -4.95 -8.00
CA THR A 217 -6.60 -5.15 -6.73
C THR A 217 -5.80 -4.51 -5.62
N LEU A 218 -6.49 -3.72 -4.78
CA LEU A 218 -5.94 -3.03 -3.62
C LEU A 218 -6.31 -3.78 -2.34
N GLU A 219 -5.33 -3.96 -1.46
CA GLU A 219 -5.48 -4.60 -0.14
C GLU A 219 -5.57 -3.49 0.91
N LEU A 220 -6.77 -2.93 1.08
CA LEU A 220 -7.01 -1.75 1.91
C LEU A 220 -7.11 -2.13 3.39
N SER A 221 -6.33 -1.46 4.22
CA SER A 221 -6.31 -1.68 5.67
C SER A 221 -6.19 -0.38 6.43
N ASN A 222 -6.95 -0.25 7.53
CA ASN A 222 -6.90 0.91 8.42
C ASN A 222 -6.17 0.53 9.72
N VAL A 223 -4.95 1.06 9.87
CA VAL A 223 -4.13 0.88 11.09
C VAL A 223 -4.24 2.06 12.06
N ALA A 224 -5.09 3.05 11.77
CA ALA A 224 -5.39 4.15 12.68
C ALA A 224 -6.48 3.75 13.69
N ASN A 225 -6.79 4.66 14.63
CA ASN A 225 -7.80 4.45 15.66
C ASN A 225 -9.18 5.05 15.31
N LEU A 226 -9.31 5.69 14.15
CA LEU A 226 -10.55 6.30 13.66
C LEU A 226 -10.93 5.71 12.30
N PRO A 227 -12.23 5.62 11.99
CA PRO A 227 -12.67 5.22 10.66
C PRO A 227 -12.15 6.18 9.58
N ILE A 228 -11.78 5.61 8.43
CA ILE A 228 -11.33 6.35 7.25
C ILE A 228 -12.41 6.23 6.18
N THR A 229 -12.79 7.35 5.55
CA THR A 229 -13.72 7.39 4.43
C THR A 229 -12.95 7.32 3.12
N LEU A 230 -13.36 6.42 2.23
CA LEU A 230 -12.80 6.23 0.90
C LEU A 230 -13.89 6.59 -0.13
N TYR A 231 -13.67 7.66 -0.88
CA TYR A 231 -14.59 8.11 -1.91
C TYR A 231 -14.19 7.53 -3.27
N PRO A 232 -15.12 6.93 -4.04
CA PRO A 232 -14.85 6.52 -5.42
C PRO A 232 -14.23 7.63 -6.24
N GLY A 233 -13.26 7.30 -7.09
CA GLY A 233 -12.54 8.27 -7.91
C GLY A 233 -11.49 9.12 -7.20
N MET A 234 -11.28 8.96 -5.87
CA MET A 234 -10.18 9.65 -5.20
C MET A 234 -8.83 9.02 -5.55
N LYS A 235 -7.77 9.84 -5.59
CA LYS A 235 -6.38 9.35 -5.75
C LYS A 235 -6.00 8.50 -4.56
N ILE A 236 -5.83 7.19 -4.77
CA ILE A 236 -5.59 6.21 -3.70
C ILE A 236 -4.13 5.77 -3.62
N GLY A 237 -3.47 5.66 -4.75
CA GLY A 237 -2.11 5.18 -4.87
C GLY A 237 -1.36 5.81 -6.03
N GLN A 238 -0.17 5.32 -6.27
CA GLN A 238 0.68 5.70 -7.40
C GLN A 238 1.46 4.49 -7.90
N ILE A 239 1.76 4.47 -9.19
CA ILE A 239 2.53 3.40 -9.82
C ILE A 239 3.80 3.94 -10.46
N SER A 240 4.95 3.36 -10.12
CA SER A 240 6.26 3.68 -10.70
C SER A 240 6.72 2.55 -11.61
N PHE A 241 7.52 2.87 -12.63
CA PHE A 241 7.96 1.93 -13.66
C PHE A 241 9.48 1.80 -13.67
N PHE A 242 9.94 0.56 -13.90
CA PHE A 242 11.36 0.21 -13.87
C PHE A 242 11.71 -0.60 -15.13
N GLU A 243 12.81 -0.25 -15.78
CA GLU A 243 13.32 -1.04 -16.88
C GLU A 243 13.96 -2.34 -16.35
N MET A 244 13.67 -3.44 -17.03
CA MET A 244 14.33 -4.70 -16.78
C MET A 244 15.66 -4.75 -17.54
N THR A 245 16.61 -5.53 -17.05
CA THR A 245 17.91 -5.72 -17.71
C THR A 245 17.81 -6.41 -19.07
N THR A 246 16.77 -7.21 -19.25
CA THR A 246 16.36 -7.88 -20.48
C THR A 246 14.85 -8.10 -20.44
N PRO A 247 14.18 -8.24 -21.59
CA PRO A 247 12.80 -8.68 -21.61
C PRO A 247 12.62 -10.04 -20.92
N ALA A 248 11.44 -10.26 -20.31
CA ALA A 248 11.13 -11.54 -19.66
C ALA A 248 10.93 -12.63 -20.72
N ASP A 249 11.62 -13.76 -20.58
CA ASP A 249 11.39 -14.94 -21.44
C ASP A 249 9.95 -15.47 -21.33
N ARG A 250 9.34 -15.30 -20.15
CA ARG A 250 7.98 -15.74 -19.84
C ARG A 250 7.24 -14.64 -19.08
N PRO A 251 6.67 -13.65 -19.78
CA PRO A 251 5.93 -12.56 -19.14
C PRO A 251 4.66 -13.07 -18.44
N TYR A 252 4.10 -12.28 -17.54
CA TYR A 252 2.91 -12.61 -16.78
C TYR A 252 1.74 -12.97 -17.71
N GLY A 253 1.13 -14.12 -17.48
CA GLY A 253 0.10 -14.69 -18.34
C GLY A 253 0.63 -15.69 -19.38
N ALA A 254 1.94 -15.91 -19.48
CA ALA A 254 2.52 -16.94 -20.34
C ALA A 254 2.08 -18.34 -19.90
N SER A 255 1.92 -19.24 -20.89
CA SER A 255 1.50 -20.61 -20.65
C SER A 255 2.43 -21.31 -19.65
N GLY A 256 1.84 -22.03 -18.68
CA GLY A 256 2.57 -22.80 -17.66
C GLY A 256 3.24 -21.95 -16.58
N LEU A 257 3.06 -20.61 -16.54
CA LEU A 257 3.57 -19.77 -15.44
C LEU A 257 2.68 -19.80 -14.18
N GLY A 258 1.40 -20.18 -14.32
CA GLY A 258 0.44 -20.19 -13.20
C GLY A 258 -0.07 -18.80 -12.81
N SER A 259 0.02 -17.84 -13.73
CA SER A 259 -0.54 -16.50 -13.55
C SER A 259 -2.07 -16.56 -13.37
N LYS A 260 -2.61 -15.90 -12.35
CA LYS A 260 -4.02 -16.07 -11.95
C LYS A 260 -4.91 -14.86 -12.25
N TYR A 261 -4.32 -13.68 -12.42
CA TYR A 261 -5.08 -12.42 -12.36
C TYR A 261 -5.02 -11.57 -13.62
N ARG A 262 -4.37 -12.05 -14.69
CA ARG A 262 -4.32 -11.29 -15.96
C ARG A 262 -5.73 -11.10 -16.50
N GLY A 263 -6.05 -9.87 -16.91
CA GLY A 263 -7.36 -9.49 -17.43
C GLY A 263 -8.42 -9.27 -16.35
N GLN A 264 -8.04 -9.26 -15.07
CA GLN A 264 -9.01 -9.02 -13.98
C GLN A 264 -9.63 -7.63 -14.08
N ARG A 265 -10.89 -7.55 -13.64
CA ARG A 265 -11.66 -6.30 -13.51
C ARG A 265 -12.28 -6.25 -12.10
N GLY A 266 -12.25 -5.06 -11.50
CA GLY A 266 -12.71 -4.88 -10.14
C GLY A 266 -11.89 -5.65 -9.10
N PRO A 267 -12.27 -5.62 -7.81
CA PRO A 267 -11.57 -6.29 -6.73
C PRO A 267 -11.74 -7.80 -6.85
N THR A 268 -10.67 -8.51 -7.21
CA THR A 268 -10.69 -9.95 -7.41
C THR A 268 -10.29 -10.68 -6.13
N PRO A 269 -11.06 -11.68 -5.65
CA PRO A 269 -10.71 -12.45 -4.48
C PRO A 269 -9.49 -13.34 -4.74
N SER A 270 -8.88 -13.86 -3.64
CA SER A 270 -7.73 -14.75 -3.74
C SER A 270 -8.03 -16.03 -4.53
N ARG A 271 -7.15 -16.37 -5.45
CA ARG A 271 -7.14 -17.65 -6.19
C ARG A 271 -5.97 -18.55 -5.76
N TYR A 272 -5.50 -18.39 -4.53
CA TYR A 272 -4.33 -19.12 -4.04
C TYR A 272 -4.54 -20.65 -4.02
N SER A 273 -5.77 -21.10 -3.78
CA SER A 273 -6.15 -22.54 -3.80
C SER A 273 -5.85 -23.24 -5.13
N GLU A 274 -5.79 -22.51 -6.25
CA GLU A 274 -5.45 -23.07 -7.56
C GLU A 274 -4.05 -23.71 -7.58
N ASN A 275 -3.14 -23.29 -6.68
CA ASN A 275 -1.80 -23.88 -6.54
C ASN A 275 -1.84 -25.35 -6.06
N PHE A 276 -2.97 -25.79 -5.49
CA PHE A 276 -3.14 -27.15 -4.94
C PHE A 276 -3.96 -28.05 -5.85
N LYS A 277 -4.65 -27.52 -6.88
CA LYS A 277 -5.51 -28.28 -7.78
C LYS A 277 -4.75 -29.18 -8.77
N ASN A 278 -3.45 -28.91 -9.00
CA ASN A 278 -2.60 -29.56 -9.99
C ASN A 278 -1.47 -30.39 -9.36
N LYS A 279 -1.64 -30.86 -8.12
CA LYS A 279 -0.69 -31.76 -7.45
C LYS A 279 -1.29 -33.12 -7.21
#